data_0ebb6d9b42d20a8f2e5d5e16dc5a21a1
#
_entry.id   0ebb6d9b42d20a8f2e5d5e16dc5a21a1
#
_cell.length_a   1.000
_cell.length_b   1.000
_cell.length_c   1.000
_cell.angle_alpha   90.00
_cell.angle_beta   90.00
_cell.angle_gamma   90.00
#
_symmetry.space_group_name_H-M   'P 1'
#
loop_
_entity.id
_entity.type
_entity.pdbx_description
1 polymer ?
#
loop_
_entity_poly.entity_id
_entity_poly.type
_entity_poly.pdbx_seq_one_letter_code
_entity_poly.pdbx_strand_id
1 'polypeptide(L)'
;MEPEVQDGVRHPRHRLGGARAHRDEEGVARRPETAADRSLEVGKVFGDLLAQPVRPALGEKGAPPDSLAILCAWADEIRAGHLGVRANADNGADEALARSRGAEGIGLCRTEHLFLGPDRLPVVRKMILAVGEEEEAAALDELREVQRGDFAAILEAMDGLPVTVRLLDPPLHEFLPDVASLDLKAAIEGLSAEEERLCEAARNWKAQNPMLGTRGVRLGVVKPGPYAMQVRALLDAAEARATAGGHPVVEVMIPLTVTGEELARARSWVEDAVAEHPAGRLEVAIGTMVETPRAALKADELAARADFFSFGTNDLTQMTFGFSRDDVEARMMSLYLERGLIPANPFQTIDQDAIGELIRLAVTRGRAVNPTLQLGVCGEHGGDPASIDFFSRAGLDYVSCSPYRVPIARLAAAQAVLATPSR
;
A
#
# COMPACT_ATOMS: atom_id res chain seq x y z
N MET A 1 32.92 -27.22 -56.18
CA MET A 1 33.85 -28.14 -55.48
C MET A 1 33.41 -28.14 -54.02
N GLU A 2 32.48 -29.03 -53.75
CA GLU A 2 32.24 -29.49 -52.38
C GLU A 2 33.35 -30.44 -51.94
N PRO A 3 33.56 -30.55 -50.63
CA PRO A 3 33.45 -31.89 -50.06
C PRO A 3 32.65 -31.91 -48.75
N GLU A 4 31.66 -32.79 -48.73
CA GLU A 4 31.62 -34.06 -47.95
C GLU A 4 31.52 -33.97 -46.44
N VAL A 5 30.38 -34.42 -46.01
CA VAL A 5 29.89 -34.72 -44.66
C VAL A 5 30.56 -36.00 -44.15
N GLN A 6 31.01 -36.05 -42.90
CA GLN A 6 31.15 -37.28 -42.13
C GLN A 6 30.59 -37.18 -40.72
N ASP A 7 29.71 -38.07 -40.49
CA ASP A 7 29.05 -38.65 -39.34
C ASP A 7 29.73 -38.65 -37.97
N GLY A 8 28.87 -38.58 -36.96
CA GLY A 8 28.92 -39.50 -35.84
C GLY A 8 29.28 -39.00 -34.46
N VAL A 9 28.31 -38.41 -33.75
CA VAL A 9 28.35 -38.47 -32.27
C VAL A 9 27.01 -38.91 -31.73
N ARG A 10 26.94 -40.14 -31.24
CA ARG A 10 25.78 -40.69 -30.51
C ARG A 10 25.72 -40.08 -29.11
N HIS A 11 24.62 -39.40 -28.77
CA HIS A 11 24.27 -39.06 -27.39
C HIS A 11 23.62 -40.25 -26.69
N PRO A 12 23.97 -40.52 -25.42
CA PRO A 12 23.29 -41.52 -24.62
C PRO A 12 21.92 -41.00 -24.14
N ARG A 13 20.88 -41.77 -24.40
CA ARG A 13 19.53 -41.54 -23.86
C ARG A 13 19.54 -41.80 -22.35
N HIS A 14 19.45 -40.76 -21.54
CA HIS A 14 19.07 -40.91 -20.14
C HIS A 14 17.60 -41.28 -20.04
N ARG A 15 17.30 -42.43 -19.45
CA ARG A 15 15.96 -42.87 -19.06
C ARG A 15 15.49 -41.97 -17.92
N LEU A 16 14.45 -41.18 -18.16
CA LEU A 16 13.68 -40.55 -17.13
C LEU A 16 12.94 -41.65 -16.35
N GLY A 17 13.30 -41.80 -15.06
CA GLY A 17 12.60 -42.67 -14.13
C GLY A 17 11.19 -42.10 -13.88
N GLY A 18 10.19 -42.92 -14.22
CA GLY A 18 8.79 -42.57 -14.02
C GLY A 18 8.45 -42.45 -12.54
N ALA A 19 8.01 -41.29 -12.14
CA ALA A 19 7.34 -41.08 -10.86
C ALA A 19 6.02 -41.89 -10.89
N ARG A 20 5.87 -42.84 -9.98
CA ARG A 20 4.61 -43.60 -9.79
C ARG A 20 3.59 -42.65 -9.17
N ALA A 21 2.53 -42.35 -9.91
CA ALA A 21 1.36 -41.68 -9.36
C ALA A 21 0.63 -42.62 -8.38
N HIS A 22 0.42 -42.16 -7.16
CA HIS A 22 -0.52 -42.81 -6.25
C HIS A 22 -1.94 -42.54 -6.73
N ARG A 23 -2.76 -43.58 -6.85
CA ARG A 23 -4.21 -43.47 -7.10
C ARG A 23 -4.94 -43.68 -5.78
N ASP A 24 -5.96 -42.85 -5.52
CA ASP A 24 -6.93 -43.12 -4.47
C ASP A 24 -7.99 -44.14 -4.92
N GLU A 25 -8.87 -44.54 -3.99
CA GLU A 25 -9.87 -45.60 -4.22
C GLU A 25 -10.93 -45.24 -5.29
N GLU A 26 -10.98 -44.00 -5.78
CA GLU A 26 -11.92 -43.55 -6.82
C GLU A 26 -11.28 -43.46 -8.22
N GLY A 27 -10.01 -43.76 -8.37
CA GLY A 27 -9.35 -43.87 -9.68
C GLY A 27 -9.04 -42.54 -10.37
N VAL A 28 -9.19 -41.39 -9.70
CA VAL A 28 -8.86 -40.08 -10.25
C VAL A 28 -7.39 -39.72 -9.95
N ALA A 29 -6.61 -39.50 -10.98
CA ALA A 29 -5.22 -39.05 -10.83
C ALA A 29 -5.16 -37.62 -10.28
N ARG A 30 -4.80 -37.49 -9.02
CA ARG A 30 -4.50 -36.15 -8.45
C ARG A 30 -3.20 -35.61 -9.03
N ARG A 31 -3.20 -34.34 -9.42
CA ARG A 31 -1.96 -33.63 -9.73
C ARG A 31 -1.09 -33.57 -8.47
N PRO A 32 0.24 -33.74 -8.59
CA PRO A 32 1.12 -33.51 -7.44
C PRO A 32 0.96 -32.07 -6.94
N GLU A 33 0.70 -31.92 -5.64
CA GLU A 33 0.60 -30.63 -4.98
C GLU A 33 1.89 -29.86 -5.18
N THR A 34 1.76 -28.65 -5.72
CA THR A 34 2.89 -27.73 -5.88
C THR A 34 3.20 -27.01 -4.55
N ALA A 35 4.38 -26.45 -4.43
CA ALA A 35 4.72 -25.62 -3.27
C ALA A 35 3.76 -24.43 -3.13
N ALA A 36 3.17 -23.94 -4.24
CA ALA A 36 2.16 -22.92 -4.26
C ALA A 36 0.82 -23.41 -3.67
N ASP A 37 0.42 -24.66 -3.95
CA ASP A 37 -0.82 -25.23 -3.39
C ASP A 37 -0.72 -25.40 -1.88
N ARG A 38 0.44 -25.81 -1.36
CA ARG A 38 0.69 -25.88 0.09
C ARG A 38 0.74 -24.50 0.75
N SER A 39 1.27 -23.50 0.07
CA SER A 39 1.29 -22.11 0.56
C SER A 39 -0.13 -21.53 0.63
N LEU A 40 -0.99 -21.85 -0.34
CA LEU A 40 -2.40 -21.48 -0.35
C LEU A 40 -3.21 -22.21 0.74
N GLU A 41 -2.95 -23.49 0.97
CA GLU A 41 -3.61 -24.24 2.06
C GLU A 41 -3.16 -23.76 3.43
N VAL A 42 -1.87 -23.52 3.64
CA VAL A 42 -1.35 -22.91 4.87
C VAL A 42 -1.93 -21.51 5.05
N GLY A 43 -1.99 -20.69 4.00
CA GLY A 43 -2.64 -19.38 4.02
C GLY A 43 -4.13 -19.45 4.35
N LYS A 44 -4.84 -20.47 3.87
CA LYS A 44 -6.26 -20.67 4.11
C LYS A 44 -6.53 -21.20 5.53
N VAL A 45 -5.75 -22.16 6.01
CA VAL A 45 -5.83 -22.66 7.40
C VAL A 45 -5.45 -21.56 8.40
N PHE A 46 -4.42 -20.76 8.11
CA PHE A 46 -4.10 -19.58 8.91
C PHE A 46 -5.18 -18.48 8.78
N GLY A 47 -5.74 -18.26 7.60
CA GLY A 47 -6.85 -17.34 7.37
C GLY A 47 -8.08 -17.72 8.20
N ASP A 48 -8.46 -18.99 8.20
CA ASP A 48 -9.58 -19.51 9.00
C ASP A 48 -9.31 -19.48 10.50
N LEU A 49 -8.06 -19.71 10.93
CA LEU A 49 -7.64 -19.56 12.33
C LEU A 49 -7.65 -18.10 12.78
N LEU A 50 -7.27 -17.17 11.89
CA LEU A 50 -7.20 -15.73 12.14
C LEU A 50 -8.54 -15.01 11.90
N ALA A 51 -9.49 -15.64 11.21
CA ALA A 51 -10.84 -15.12 11.02
C ALA A 51 -11.72 -15.27 12.30
N GLN A 52 -11.28 -16.08 13.27
CA GLN A 52 -11.92 -16.10 14.58
C GLN A 52 -11.55 -14.82 15.34
N PRO A 53 -12.52 -14.13 15.98
CA PRO A 53 -12.21 -12.96 16.77
C PRO A 53 -11.22 -13.36 17.87
N VAL A 54 -10.05 -12.72 17.91
CA VAL A 54 -9.09 -12.84 19.01
C VAL A 54 -9.81 -12.31 20.25
N ARG A 55 -10.29 -13.21 21.09
CA ARG A 55 -10.89 -12.83 22.37
C ARG A 55 -9.77 -12.18 23.22
N PRO A 56 -10.03 -11.05 23.87
CA PRO A 56 -9.03 -10.44 24.73
C PRO A 56 -8.57 -11.47 25.78
N ALA A 57 -7.27 -11.60 25.94
CA ALA A 57 -6.64 -12.58 26.83
C ALA A 57 -6.97 -12.38 28.34
N LEU A 58 -7.76 -11.38 28.66
CA LEU A 58 -8.13 -11.03 30.03
C LEU A 58 -9.66 -10.81 30.07
N GLY A 59 -10.43 -11.83 30.44
CA GLY A 59 -11.75 -11.45 30.85
C GLY A 59 -12.91 -12.42 30.96
N GLU A 60 -12.77 -13.69 30.64
CA GLU A 60 -13.78 -14.65 31.07
C GLU A 60 -13.12 -15.72 31.95
N LYS A 61 -13.48 -15.75 33.22
CA LYS A 61 -13.04 -16.77 34.16
C LYS A 61 -13.45 -18.16 33.65
N GLY A 62 -12.49 -18.92 33.10
CA GLY A 62 -12.69 -20.34 32.82
C GLY A 62 -12.24 -20.89 31.46
N ALA A 63 -11.91 -20.05 30.46
CA ALA A 63 -11.33 -20.54 29.21
C ALA A 63 -9.79 -20.43 29.25
N PRO A 64 -9.03 -21.45 28.79
CA PRO A 64 -7.58 -21.30 28.63
C PRO A 64 -7.31 -20.15 27.65
N PRO A 65 -6.29 -19.30 27.93
CA PRO A 65 -5.93 -18.22 27.01
C PRO A 65 -5.52 -18.79 25.65
N ASP A 66 -5.92 -18.12 24.58
CA ASP A 66 -5.51 -18.46 23.23
C ASP A 66 -3.98 -18.36 23.14
N SER A 67 -3.33 -19.45 22.77
CA SER A 67 -1.86 -19.54 22.69
C SER A 67 -1.27 -18.49 21.73
N LEU A 68 -1.98 -18.13 20.67
CA LEU A 68 -1.57 -17.09 19.72
C LEU A 68 -1.62 -15.71 20.38
N ALA A 69 -2.65 -15.42 21.17
CA ALA A 69 -2.76 -14.15 21.88
C ALA A 69 -1.63 -13.97 22.89
N ILE A 70 -1.24 -15.04 23.60
CA ILE A 70 -0.09 -15.03 24.53
C ILE A 70 1.21 -14.77 23.76
N LEU A 71 1.44 -15.48 22.66
CA LEU A 71 2.65 -15.30 21.86
C LEU A 71 2.75 -13.88 21.28
N CYS A 72 1.63 -13.33 20.83
CA CYS A 72 1.58 -11.95 20.34
C CYS A 72 1.84 -10.94 21.47
N ALA A 73 1.33 -11.18 22.69
CA ALA A 73 1.61 -10.31 23.85
C ALA A 73 3.11 -10.31 24.20
N TRP A 74 3.75 -11.48 24.24
CA TRP A 74 5.21 -11.58 24.44
C TRP A 74 5.99 -10.92 23.31
N ALA A 75 5.54 -11.08 22.06
CA ALA A 75 6.16 -10.40 20.93
C ALA A 75 6.09 -8.87 21.09
N ASP A 76 4.96 -8.33 21.54
CA ASP A 76 4.82 -6.89 21.77
C ASP A 76 5.76 -6.38 22.89
N GLU A 77 5.93 -7.14 23.98
CA GLU A 77 6.89 -6.80 25.03
C GLU A 77 8.34 -6.75 24.50
N ILE A 78 8.71 -7.72 23.65
CA ILE A 78 10.07 -7.82 23.08
C ILE A 78 10.36 -6.68 22.10
N ARG A 79 9.40 -6.36 21.20
CA ARG A 79 9.57 -5.35 20.16
C ARG A 79 9.30 -3.92 20.62
N ALA A 80 8.78 -3.73 21.84
CA ALA A 80 8.43 -2.41 22.36
C ALA A 80 9.62 -1.45 22.30
N GLY A 81 9.42 -0.27 21.73
CA GLY A 81 10.45 0.74 21.52
C GLY A 81 11.49 0.42 20.42
N HIS A 82 11.31 -0.67 19.67
CA HIS A 82 12.19 -1.04 18.55
C HIS A 82 11.50 -0.94 17.19
N LEU A 83 10.42 -1.69 16.97
CA LEU A 83 9.71 -1.71 15.69
C LEU A 83 8.20 -1.83 15.92
N GLY A 84 7.47 -0.78 15.58
CA GLY A 84 6.01 -0.74 15.63
C GLY A 84 5.36 -1.57 14.50
N VAL A 85 4.13 -2.01 14.72
CA VAL A 85 3.34 -2.70 13.70
C VAL A 85 2.02 -1.96 13.49
N ARG A 86 1.89 -1.32 12.34
CA ARG A 86 0.66 -0.66 11.87
C ARG A 86 -0.05 -1.52 10.82
N ALA A 87 -1.24 -1.13 10.43
CA ALA A 87 -1.98 -1.80 9.35
C ALA A 87 -2.20 -0.90 8.14
N ASN A 88 -2.38 -1.54 6.97
CA ASN A 88 -2.94 -0.91 5.78
C ASN A 88 -4.42 -1.24 5.75
N ALA A 89 -5.27 -0.25 5.90
CA ALA A 89 -6.73 -0.40 5.90
C ALA A 89 -7.36 0.87 5.33
N ASP A 90 -8.46 0.69 4.62
CA ASP A 90 -9.05 1.76 3.81
C ASP A 90 -10.51 2.05 4.21
N ASN A 91 -11.03 1.40 5.26
CA ASN A 91 -12.38 1.62 5.80
C ASN A 91 -12.45 1.24 7.27
N GLY A 92 -13.46 1.76 7.99
CA GLY A 92 -13.59 1.58 9.43
C GLY A 92 -13.73 0.11 9.88
N ALA A 93 -14.26 -0.79 9.05
CA ALA A 93 -14.37 -2.21 9.39
C ALA A 93 -13.02 -2.92 9.38
N ASP A 94 -12.21 -2.68 8.35
CA ASP A 94 -10.84 -3.23 8.25
C ASP A 94 -9.94 -2.65 9.33
N GLU A 95 -10.14 -1.39 9.71
CA GLU A 95 -9.38 -0.75 10.78
C GLU A 95 -9.75 -1.28 12.16
N ALA A 96 -11.04 -1.48 12.43
CA ALA A 96 -11.48 -2.16 13.65
C ALA A 96 -10.91 -3.58 13.73
N LEU A 97 -10.85 -4.30 12.61
CA LEU A 97 -10.21 -5.60 12.52
C LEU A 97 -8.70 -5.50 12.80
N ALA A 98 -8.01 -4.52 12.20
CA ALA A 98 -6.59 -4.29 12.44
C ALA A 98 -6.30 -4.02 13.91
N ARG A 99 -7.09 -3.14 14.54
CA ARG A 99 -6.99 -2.83 15.97
C ARG A 99 -7.21 -4.07 16.84
N SER A 100 -8.23 -4.88 16.54
CA SER A 100 -8.52 -6.12 17.27
C SER A 100 -7.37 -7.13 17.19
N ARG A 101 -6.53 -7.05 16.15
CA ARG A 101 -5.34 -7.88 15.94
C ARG A 101 -4.06 -7.29 16.50
N GLY A 102 -4.14 -6.13 17.15
CA GLY A 102 -3.02 -5.48 17.83
C GLY A 102 -2.21 -4.55 16.94
N ALA A 103 -2.78 -4.01 15.88
CA ALA A 103 -2.16 -2.90 15.14
C ALA A 103 -2.08 -1.65 16.02
N GLU A 104 -0.94 -0.96 15.97
CA GLU A 104 -0.64 0.24 16.75
C GLU A 104 -0.98 1.54 15.98
N GLY A 105 -1.71 1.43 14.90
CA GLY A 105 -2.14 2.53 14.05
C GLY A 105 -2.39 2.06 12.62
N ILE A 106 -2.74 3.01 11.77
CA ILE A 106 -2.83 2.83 10.31
C ILE A 106 -1.61 3.50 9.67
N GLY A 107 -0.79 2.72 8.97
CA GLY A 107 0.37 3.22 8.23
C GLY A 107 0.05 3.56 6.78
N LEU A 108 -1.10 3.13 6.28
CA LEU A 108 -1.63 3.50 4.97
C LEU A 108 -3.15 3.35 4.92
N CYS A 109 -3.84 4.46 4.77
CA CYS A 109 -5.22 4.53 4.30
C CYS A 109 -5.21 5.13 2.87
N ARG A 110 -5.72 4.37 1.90
CA ARG A 110 -5.77 4.75 0.48
C ARG A 110 -7.11 5.36 0.16
N THR A 111 -7.12 6.65 -0.11
CA THR A 111 -8.36 7.40 -0.33
C THR A 111 -9.07 7.07 -1.65
N GLU A 112 -8.35 6.54 -2.63
CA GLU A 112 -8.93 6.11 -3.91
C GLU A 112 -9.94 4.98 -3.75
N HIS A 113 -9.73 4.05 -2.82
CA HIS A 113 -10.67 2.97 -2.58
C HIS A 113 -12.02 3.48 -2.04
N LEU A 114 -12.00 4.60 -1.35
CA LEU A 114 -13.21 5.28 -0.89
C LEU A 114 -14.02 5.87 -2.05
N PHE A 115 -13.37 6.22 -3.16
CA PHE A 115 -14.01 6.81 -4.34
C PHE A 115 -14.60 5.80 -5.34
N LEU A 116 -14.18 4.54 -5.29
CA LEU A 116 -14.61 3.52 -6.26
C LEU A 116 -16.00 2.94 -5.96
N GLY A 117 -16.61 3.29 -4.85
CA GLY A 117 -17.96 2.87 -4.51
C GLY A 117 -18.99 3.31 -5.58
N PRO A 118 -19.99 2.47 -5.88
CA PRO A 118 -20.98 2.76 -6.93
C PRO A 118 -21.73 4.07 -6.71
N ASP A 119 -21.96 4.46 -5.46
CA ASP A 119 -22.64 5.71 -5.09
C ASP A 119 -21.73 6.93 -5.13
N ARG A 120 -20.42 6.75 -5.21
CA ARG A 120 -19.37 7.79 -5.11
C ARG A 120 -18.74 8.10 -6.46
N LEU A 121 -18.57 7.09 -7.28
CA LEU A 121 -17.99 7.21 -8.62
C LEU A 121 -18.68 8.29 -9.49
N PRO A 122 -20.05 8.45 -9.47
CA PRO A 122 -20.70 9.55 -10.18
C PRO A 122 -20.25 10.94 -9.71
N VAL A 123 -20.00 11.13 -8.40
CA VAL A 123 -19.56 12.42 -7.85
C VAL A 123 -18.11 12.73 -8.26
N VAL A 124 -17.24 11.71 -8.22
CA VAL A 124 -15.86 11.84 -8.74
C VAL A 124 -15.87 12.22 -10.23
N ARG A 125 -16.73 11.60 -11.02
CA ARG A 125 -16.88 11.92 -12.44
C ARG A 125 -17.37 13.35 -12.66
N LYS A 126 -18.30 13.86 -11.84
CA LYS A 126 -18.70 15.28 -11.88
C LYS A 126 -17.49 16.20 -11.69
N MET A 127 -16.64 15.92 -10.71
CA MET A 127 -15.41 16.70 -10.45
C MET A 127 -14.43 16.65 -11.64
N ILE A 128 -14.30 15.48 -12.30
CA ILE A 128 -13.42 15.34 -13.48
C ILE A 128 -14.00 16.09 -14.68
N LEU A 129 -15.33 16.09 -14.85
CA LEU A 129 -16.04 16.71 -15.96
C LEU A 129 -16.35 18.20 -15.75
N ALA A 130 -16.10 18.74 -14.56
CA ALA A 130 -16.42 20.12 -14.23
C ALA A 130 -15.72 21.11 -15.18
N VAL A 131 -16.48 22.07 -15.68
CA VAL A 131 -16.00 23.14 -16.55
C VAL A 131 -16.09 24.45 -15.80
N GLY A 132 -14.92 24.97 -15.43
CA GLY A 132 -14.81 26.20 -14.65
C GLY A 132 -14.81 25.98 -13.14
N GLU A 133 -14.46 27.03 -12.41
CA GLU A 133 -14.23 26.98 -10.95
C GLU A 133 -15.49 26.71 -10.15
N GLU A 134 -16.65 27.21 -10.59
CA GLU A 134 -17.91 27.06 -9.84
C GLU A 134 -18.44 25.61 -9.85
N GLU A 135 -18.42 24.94 -11.03
CA GLU A 135 -18.82 23.54 -11.12
C GLU A 135 -17.83 22.63 -10.39
N GLU A 136 -16.53 22.94 -10.46
CA GLU A 136 -15.51 22.17 -9.75
C GLU A 136 -15.68 22.31 -8.22
N ALA A 137 -15.88 23.53 -7.73
CA ALA A 137 -16.10 23.78 -6.31
C ALA A 137 -17.33 23.03 -5.78
N ALA A 138 -18.45 23.05 -6.51
CA ALA A 138 -19.66 22.33 -6.12
C ALA A 138 -19.43 20.80 -6.07
N ALA A 139 -18.72 20.23 -7.04
CA ALA A 139 -18.40 18.82 -7.05
C ALA A 139 -17.43 18.42 -5.92
N LEU A 140 -16.46 19.27 -5.61
CA LEU A 140 -15.54 19.07 -4.49
C LEU A 140 -16.25 19.16 -3.14
N ASP A 141 -17.22 20.07 -2.97
CA ASP A 141 -18.01 20.15 -1.74
C ASP A 141 -18.87 18.87 -1.53
N GLU A 142 -19.48 18.33 -2.59
CA GLU A 142 -20.19 17.06 -2.55
C GLU A 142 -19.26 15.91 -2.15
N LEU A 143 -18.05 15.84 -2.71
CA LEU A 143 -17.02 14.83 -2.36
C LEU A 143 -16.52 15.00 -0.92
N ARG A 144 -16.36 16.23 -0.44
CA ARG A 144 -15.92 16.51 0.94
C ARG A 144 -16.87 15.89 1.95
N GLU A 145 -18.20 16.05 1.78
CA GLU A 145 -19.17 15.49 2.70
C GLU A 145 -19.13 13.96 2.73
N VAL A 146 -18.95 13.33 1.55
CA VAL A 146 -18.83 11.87 1.46
C VAL A 146 -17.58 11.39 2.19
N GLN A 147 -16.41 11.98 1.91
CA GLN A 147 -15.14 11.57 2.54
C GLN A 147 -15.10 11.89 4.04
N ARG A 148 -15.74 12.98 4.48
CA ARG A 148 -15.86 13.28 5.91
C ARG A 148 -16.51 12.12 6.66
N GLY A 149 -17.56 11.52 6.10
CA GLY A 149 -18.21 10.34 6.69
C GLY A 149 -17.28 9.14 6.78
N ASP A 150 -16.47 8.90 5.75
CA ASP A 150 -15.51 7.80 5.74
C ASP A 150 -14.42 8.01 6.79
N PHE A 151 -13.81 9.19 6.81
CA PHE A 151 -12.78 9.52 7.79
C PHE A 151 -13.29 9.50 9.23
N ALA A 152 -14.56 9.86 9.45
CA ALA A 152 -15.16 9.76 10.79
C ALA A 152 -15.19 8.31 11.29
N ALA A 153 -15.60 7.36 10.45
CA ALA A 153 -15.60 5.94 10.80
C ALA A 153 -14.19 5.40 11.06
N ILE A 154 -13.22 5.83 10.26
CA ILE A 154 -11.80 5.48 10.37
C ILE A 154 -11.22 5.99 11.70
N LEU A 155 -11.37 7.28 11.98
CA LEU A 155 -10.84 7.90 13.19
C LEU A 155 -11.54 7.41 14.47
N GLU A 156 -12.80 6.98 14.38
CA GLU A 156 -13.50 6.34 15.49
C GLU A 156 -12.91 4.95 15.79
N ALA A 157 -12.70 4.13 14.76
CA ALA A 157 -12.13 2.80 14.91
C ALA A 157 -10.72 2.83 15.51
N MET A 158 -9.93 3.86 15.15
CA MET A 158 -8.53 4.01 15.57
C MET A 158 -8.30 5.08 16.62
N ASP A 159 -9.32 5.45 17.37
CA ASP A 159 -9.22 6.51 18.40
C ASP A 159 -8.01 6.33 19.32
N GLY A 160 -7.20 7.37 19.48
CA GLY A 160 -5.96 7.37 20.25
C GLY A 160 -4.75 6.77 19.55
N LEU A 161 -4.90 6.28 18.32
CA LEU A 161 -3.81 5.71 17.52
C LEU A 161 -3.60 6.50 16.23
N PRO A 162 -2.35 6.55 15.70
CA PRO A 162 -2.05 7.29 14.48
C PRO A 162 -2.74 6.69 13.25
N VAL A 163 -3.28 7.56 12.41
CA VAL A 163 -3.89 7.23 11.13
C VAL A 163 -3.22 8.01 10.02
N THR A 164 -2.45 7.31 9.18
CA THR A 164 -1.78 7.90 8.02
C THR A 164 -2.70 7.83 6.80
N VAL A 165 -3.23 8.98 6.40
CA VAL A 165 -4.09 9.12 5.22
C VAL A 165 -3.24 9.54 4.03
N ARG A 166 -3.17 8.70 3.00
CA ARG A 166 -2.53 9.04 1.73
C ARG A 166 -3.50 9.85 0.87
N LEU A 167 -3.06 11.02 0.43
CA LEU A 167 -3.84 11.80 -0.54
C LEU A 167 -3.94 11.06 -1.87
N LEU A 168 -4.92 11.45 -2.69
CA LEU A 168 -5.28 10.79 -3.95
C LEU A 168 -4.05 10.49 -4.82
N ASP A 169 -3.85 9.21 -5.13
CA ASP A 169 -2.68 8.74 -5.87
C ASP A 169 -2.97 8.32 -7.32
N PRO A 170 -4.01 7.52 -7.65
CA PRO A 170 -4.19 7.02 -8.99
C PRO A 170 -4.50 8.13 -10.01
N PRO A 171 -4.17 7.91 -11.29
CA PRO A 171 -4.52 8.83 -12.35
C PRO A 171 -6.05 8.87 -12.57
N LEU A 172 -6.56 10.02 -12.97
CA LEU A 172 -8.01 10.25 -13.08
C LEU A 172 -8.75 9.32 -14.05
N HIS A 173 -8.07 8.74 -15.03
CA HIS A 173 -8.72 7.82 -15.96
C HIS A 173 -9.21 6.53 -15.30
N GLU A 174 -8.70 6.15 -14.13
CA GLU A 174 -9.18 4.96 -13.39
C GLU A 174 -10.62 5.13 -12.87
N PHE A 175 -11.08 6.37 -12.71
CA PHE A 175 -12.46 6.69 -12.33
C PHE A 175 -13.39 6.85 -13.54
N LEU A 176 -12.85 6.83 -14.74
CA LEU A 176 -13.61 7.02 -15.97
C LEU A 176 -13.94 5.68 -16.65
N PRO A 177 -15.00 5.62 -17.47
CA PRO A 177 -15.30 4.43 -18.22
C PRO A 177 -14.19 4.08 -19.21
N ASP A 178 -14.06 2.79 -19.53
CA ASP A 178 -13.15 2.35 -20.59
C ASP A 178 -13.53 2.92 -21.95
N VAL A 179 -12.56 3.53 -22.62
CA VAL A 179 -12.75 4.18 -23.94
C VAL A 179 -13.24 3.20 -25.00
N ALA A 180 -12.71 1.96 -25.01
CA ALA A 180 -13.11 0.97 -26.03
C ALA A 180 -14.58 0.54 -25.84
N SER A 181 -15.04 0.45 -24.62
CA SER A 181 -16.45 0.15 -24.30
C SER A 181 -17.38 1.26 -24.75
N LEU A 182 -16.99 2.54 -24.56
CA LEU A 182 -17.76 3.69 -25.03
C LEU A 182 -17.74 3.81 -26.57
N ASP A 183 -16.60 3.53 -27.22
CA ASP A 183 -16.49 3.53 -28.68
C ASP A 183 -17.37 2.44 -29.29
N LEU A 184 -17.42 1.25 -28.70
CA LEU A 184 -18.31 0.18 -29.13
C LEU A 184 -19.79 0.58 -29.00
N LYS A 185 -20.16 1.15 -27.83
CA LYS A 185 -21.53 1.63 -27.61
C LYS A 185 -21.92 2.74 -28.61
N ALA A 186 -21.02 3.68 -28.87
CA ALA A 186 -21.21 4.74 -29.83
C ALA A 186 -21.53 4.20 -31.24
N ALA A 187 -20.84 3.11 -31.62
CA ALA A 187 -21.05 2.48 -32.96
C ALA A 187 -22.36 1.69 -33.08
N ILE A 188 -22.90 1.18 -31.97
CA ILE A 188 -24.10 0.30 -31.97
C ILE A 188 -25.38 1.09 -31.63
N GLU A 189 -25.34 1.92 -30.61
CA GLU A 189 -26.52 2.55 -30.00
C GLU A 189 -26.47 4.08 -30.00
N GLY A 190 -25.27 4.66 -30.22
CA GLY A 190 -25.00 6.06 -29.98
C GLY A 190 -24.69 6.33 -28.51
N LEU A 191 -24.18 7.52 -28.18
CA LEU A 191 -23.90 7.99 -26.83
C LEU A 191 -24.87 9.11 -26.46
N SER A 192 -25.24 9.19 -25.21
CA SER A 192 -25.87 10.37 -24.63
C SER A 192 -24.85 11.52 -24.53
N ALA A 193 -25.30 12.76 -24.38
CA ALA A 193 -24.42 13.91 -24.19
C ALA A 193 -23.47 13.78 -22.98
N GLU A 194 -23.90 13.13 -21.91
CA GLU A 194 -23.08 12.83 -20.73
C GLU A 194 -22.01 11.78 -21.07
N GLU A 195 -22.36 10.72 -21.76
CA GLU A 195 -21.40 9.69 -22.18
C GLU A 195 -20.40 10.21 -23.21
N GLU A 196 -20.77 11.16 -24.09
CA GLU A 196 -19.85 11.84 -24.98
C GLU A 196 -18.79 12.63 -24.18
N ARG A 197 -19.21 13.39 -23.16
CA ARG A 197 -18.31 14.11 -22.25
C ARG A 197 -17.39 13.16 -21.48
N LEU A 198 -17.92 12.04 -20.98
CA LEU A 198 -17.12 11.01 -20.31
C LEU A 198 -16.11 10.36 -21.25
N CYS A 199 -16.49 10.09 -22.50
CA CYS A 199 -15.61 9.53 -23.52
C CYS A 199 -14.47 10.50 -23.87
N GLU A 200 -14.77 11.76 -24.03
CA GLU A 200 -13.77 12.80 -24.26
C GLU A 200 -12.81 12.93 -23.08
N ALA A 201 -13.34 13.01 -21.85
CA ALA A 201 -12.53 13.04 -20.64
C ALA A 201 -11.64 11.79 -20.49
N ALA A 202 -12.21 10.59 -20.74
CA ALA A 202 -11.45 9.35 -20.69
C ALA A 202 -10.29 9.32 -21.69
N ARG A 203 -10.48 9.86 -22.91
CA ARG A 203 -9.40 9.99 -23.89
C ARG A 203 -8.36 11.01 -23.47
N ASN A 204 -8.77 12.15 -22.92
CA ASN A 204 -7.87 13.24 -22.52
C ASN A 204 -7.01 12.85 -21.31
N TRP A 205 -7.56 12.10 -20.34
CA TRP A 205 -6.85 11.65 -19.15
C TRP A 205 -6.16 10.28 -19.31
N LYS A 206 -6.33 9.61 -20.46
CA LYS A 206 -5.72 8.31 -20.70
C LYS A 206 -4.20 8.38 -20.59
N ALA A 207 -3.65 7.74 -19.59
CA ALA A 207 -2.21 7.63 -19.43
C ALA A 207 -1.63 6.58 -20.39
N GLN A 208 -0.50 6.88 -21.01
CA GLN A 208 0.27 5.91 -21.81
C GLN A 208 0.99 4.90 -20.88
N ASN A 209 1.49 5.39 -19.76
CA ASN A 209 2.03 4.59 -18.70
C ASN A 209 1.48 5.14 -17.36
N PRO A 210 0.45 4.49 -16.79
CA PRO A 210 -0.20 4.95 -15.57
C PRO A 210 0.75 5.14 -14.40
N MET A 211 1.75 4.25 -14.26
CA MET A 211 2.70 4.30 -13.17
C MET A 211 3.64 5.52 -13.22
N LEU A 212 4.00 5.98 -14.41
CA LEU A 212 4.94 7.09 -14.63
C LEU A 212 4.25 8.40 -15.05
N GLY A 213 2.94 8.40 -15.18
CA GLY A 213 2.13 9.51 -15.69
C GLY A 213 1.72 10.53 -14.62
N THR A 214 0.58 11.18 -14.88
CA THR A 214 -0.02 12.20 -14.03
C THR A 214 -0.85 11.54 -12.93
N ARG A 215 -0.20 11.19 -11.84
CA ARG A 215 -0.79 10.62 -10.62
C ARG A 215 -0.08 11.18 -9.38
N GLY A 216 -0.61 10.93 -8.20
CA GLY A 216 -0.02 11.35 -6.93
C GLY A 216 0.17 12.87 -6.88
N VAL A 217 1.29 13.31 -6.32
CA VAL A 217 1.60 14.75 -6.21
C VAL A 217 1.59 15.47 -7.55
N ARG A 218 1.92 14.79 -8.66
CA ARG A 218 1.88 15.39 -10.00
C ARG A 218 0.47 15.78 -10.39
N LEU A 219 -0.52 14.92 -10.05
CA LEU A 219 -1.92 15.26 -10.22
C LEU A 219 -2.31 16.45 -9.35
N GLY A 220 -1.87 16.47 -8.08
CA GLY A 220 -2.09 17.60 -7.17
C GLY A 220 -1.53 18.92 -7.71
N VAL A 221 -0.38 18.90 -8.39
CA VAL A 221 0.19 20.10 -9.04
C VAL A 221 -0.65 20.59 -10.21
N VAL A 222 -1.20 19.67 -11.00
CA VAL A 222 -2.04 19.99 -12.17
C VAL A 222 -3.45 20.38 -11.75
N LYS A 223 -4.00 19.74 -10.71
CA LYS A 223 -5.37 19.91 -10.20
C LYS A 223 -5.36 19.87 -8.66
N PRO A 224 -5.06 21.00 -7.98
CA PRO A 224 -4.86 21.01 -6.52
C PRO A 224 -6.16 20.88 -5.72
N GLY A 225 -7.33 21.20 -6.29
CA GLY A 225 -8.62 21.17 -5.61
C GLY A 225 -8.91 19.87 -4.85
N PRO A 226 -8.74 18.67 -5.43
CA PRO A 226 -8.94 17.39 -4.76
C PRO A 226 -8.10 17.21 -3.48
N TYR A 227 -6.85 17.63 -3.48
CA TYR A 227 -5.97 17.52 -2.32
C TYR A 227 -6.44 18.40 -1.15
N ALA A 228 -6.72 19.66 -1.44
CA ALA A 228 -7.25 20.60 -0.43
C ALA A 228 -8.60 20.11 0.13
N MET A 229 -9.48 19.60 -0.73
CA MET A 229 -10.77 19.02 -0.33
C MET A 229 -10.59 17.83 0.62
N GLN A 230 -9.69 16.88 0.28
CA GLN A 230 -9.43 15.70 1.13
C GLN A 230 -8.92 16.10 2.52
N VAL A 231 -7.99 17.06 2.59
CA VAL A 231 -7.48 17.56 3.86
C VAL A 231 -8.60 18.19 4.68
N ARG A 232 -9.45 19.04 4.07
CA ARG A 232 -10.59 19.66 4.78
C ARG A 232 -11.56 18.60 5.30
N ALA A 233 -11.91 17.59 4.50
CA ALA A 233 -12.78 16.48 4.93
C ALA A 233 -12.20 15.70 6.12
N LEU A 234 -10.88 15.47 6.11
CA LEU A 234 -10.18 14.79 7.20
C LEU A 234 -10.15 15.63 8.48
N LEU A 235 -9.92 16.94 8.37
CA LEU A 235 -9.94 17.85 9.50
C LEU A 235 -11.35 17.97 10.11
N ASP A 236 -12.41 18.06 9.28
CA ASP A 236 -13.80 18.09 9.75
C ASP A 236 -14.14 16.83 10.56
N ALA A 237 -13.70 15.67 10.08
CA ALA A 237 -13.91 14.40 10.78
C ALA A 237 -13.12 14.32 12.10
N ALA A 238 -11.88 14.80 12.10
CA ALA A 238 -11.03 14.83 13.29
C ALA A 238 -11.58 15.80 14.36
N GLU A 239 -12.05 16.98 13.96
CA GLU A 239 -12.71 17.92 14.87
C GLU A 239 -13.96 17.33 15.48
N ALA A 240 -14.82 16.72 14.67
CA ALA A 240 -16.05 16.06 15.15
C ALA A 240 -15.71 14.96 16.17
N ARG A 241 -14.65 14.15 15.92
CA ARG A 241 -14.20 13.12 16.86
C ARG A 241 -13.67 13.73 18.15
N ALA A 242 -12.84 14.77 18.08
CA ALA A 242 -12.31 15.47 19.24
C ALA A 242 -13.44 16.12 20.08
N THR A 243 -14.42 16.71 19.43
CA THR A 243 -15.60 17.31 20.09
C THR A 243 -16.45 16.24 20.78
N ALA A 244 -16.51 15.01 20.23
CA ALA A 244 -17.16 13.88 20.88
C ALA A 244 -16.35 13.25 22.03
N GLY A 245 -15.18 13.83 22.39
CA GLY A 245 -14.32 13.40 23.48
C GLY A 245 -13.30 12.34 23.10
N GLY A 246 -13.09 12.08 21.82
CA GLY A 246 -12.02 11.23 21.31
C GLY A 246 -10.70 11.94 21.14
N HIS A 247 -9.69 11.19 20.74
CA HIS A 247 -8.29 11.65 20.56
C HIS A 247 -7.77 11.25 19.17
N PRO A 248 -8.25 11.87 18.05
CA PRO A 248 -7.76 11.54 16.73
C PRO A 248 -6.30 11.96 16.57
N VAL A 249 -5.46 11.06 16.05
CA VAL A 249 -4.06 11.33 15.70
C VAL A 249 -3.93 11.22 14.19
N VAL A 250 -3.75 12.35 13.53
CA VAL A 250 -3.85 12.48 12.07
C VAL A 250 -2.48 12.66 11.44
N GLU A 251 -2.17 11.82 10.47
CA GLU A 251 -0.98 11.93 9.62
C GLU A 251 -1.41 12.03 8.15
N VAL A 252 -0.93 13.04 7.43
CA VAL A 252 -1.19 13.23 5.99
C VAL A 252 0.03 12.83 5.19
N MET A 253 -0.13 11.91 4.25
CA MET A 253 0.95 11.40 3.41
C MET A 253 0.80 11.82 1.96
N ILE A 254 1.83 12.51 1.44
CA ILE A 254 1.89 12.94 0.04
C ILE A 254 2.51 11.81 -0.79
N PRO A 255 1.78 11.24 -1.79
CA PRO A 255 2.30 10.16 -2.63
C PRO A 255 3.21 10.67 -3.75
N LEU A 256 4.10 9.80 -4.22
CA LEU A 256 4.87 9.93 -5.47
C LEU A 256 5.75 11.17 -5.58
N THR A 257 6.18 11.75 -4.47
CA THR A 257 7.07 12.91 -4.43
C THR A 257 8.45 12.55 -4.95
N VAL A 258 9.00 13.38 -5.83
CA VAL A 258 10.34 13.19 -6.40
C VAL A 258 11.30 14.35 -6.13
N THR A 259 10.78 15.54 -5.78
CA THR A 259 11.61 16.72 -5.46
C THR A 259 11.17 17.37 -4.14
N GLY A 260 12.11 18.05 -3.48
CA GLY A 260 11.79 18.84 -2.29
C GLY A 260 10.81 19.96 -2.58
N GLU A 261 10.82 20.53 -3.78
CA GLU A 261 9.90 21.61 -4.18
C GLU A 261 8.46 21.10 -4.41
N GLU A 262 8.29 19.89 -5.00
CA GLU A 262 6.96 19.26 -5.05
C GLU A 262 6.38 19.04 -3.65
N LEU A 263 7.22 18.52 -2.72
CA LEU A 263 6.79 18.29 -1.35
C LEU A 263 6.47 19.61 -0.64
N ALA A 264 7.30 20.64 -0.80
CA ALA A 264 7.04 21.96 -0.22
C ALA A 264 5.71 22.54 -0.71
N ARG A 265 5.43 22.40 -2.00
CA ARG A 265 4.15 22.86 -2.58
C ARG A 265 2.96 22.06 -2.03
N ALA A 266 3.06 20.74 -1.99
CA ALA A 266 1.99 19.90 -1.47
C ALA A 266 1.79 20.11 0.04
N ARG A 267 2.87 20.29 0.80
CA ARG A 267 2.81 20.64 2.22
C ARG A 267 2.07 21.96 2.44
N SER A 268 2.34 22.99 1.62
CA SER A 268 1.63 24.27 1.76
C SER A 268 0.11 24.13 1.60
N TRP A 269 -0.39 23.27 0.71
CA TRP A 269 -1.84 23.04 0.59
C TRP A 269 -2.45 22.42 1.85
N VAL A 270 -1.71 21.54 2.52
CA VAL A 270 -2.14 20.94 3.79
C VAL A 270 -2.11 21.98 4.90
N GLU A 271 -1.01 22.73 5.02
CA GLU A 271 -0.83 23.78 6.02
C GLU A 271 -1.86 24.90 5.87
N ASP A 272 -2.17 25.32 4.63
CA ASP A 272 -3.20 26.30 4.35
C ASP A 272 -4.59 25.80 4.79
N ALA A 273 -4.93 24.55 4.48
CA ALA A 273 -6.19 23.95 4.90
C ALA A 273 -6.31 23.83 6.43
N VAL A 274 -5.22 23.50 7.12
CA VAL A 274 -5.16 23.45 8.59
C VAL A 274 -5.32 24.85 9.19
N ALA A 275 -4.66 25.86 8.60
CA ALA A 275 -4.72 27.26 9.06
C ALA A 275 -6.11 27.89 8.86
N GLU A 276 -6.79 27.53 7.77
CA GLU A 276 -8.16 27.99 7.45
C GLU A 276 -9.23 27.28 8.27
N HIS A 277 -8.92 26.12 8.88
CA HIS A 277 -9.91 25.31 9.59
C HIS A 277 -10.33 25.97 10.91
N PRO A 278 -11.64 26.11 11.20
CA PRO A 278 -12.14 26.84 12.37
C PRO A 278 -11.64 26.33 13.72
N ALA A 279 -11.36 25.02 13.83
CA ALA A 279 -10.86 24.41 15.06
C ALA A 279 -9.43 24.80 15.41
N GLY A 280 -8.61 25.24 14.44
CA GLY A 280 -7.29 25.89 14.58
C GLY A 280 -6.24 25.24 15.49
N ARG A 281 -6.45 23.97 15.96
CA ARG A 281 -5.65 23.31 17.00
C ARG A 281 -5.36 21.84 16.75
N LEU A 282 -5.74 21.30 15.59
CA LEU A 282 -5.40 19.92 15.27
C LEU A 282 -3.94 19.82 14.85
N GLU A 283 -3.16 19.07 15.59
CA GLU A 283 -1.80 18.72 15.16
C GLU A 283 -1.89 17.68 14.06
N VAL A 284 -1.32 18.00 12.89
CA VAL A 284 -1.27 17.11 11.73
C VAL A 284 0.18 16.91 11.35
N ALA A 285 0.65 15.67 11.40
CA ALA A 285 1.95 15.31 10.86
C ALA A 285 1.87 15.21 9.33
N ILE A 286 2.79 15.86 8.62
CA ILE A 286 2.80 15.86 7.15
C ILE A 286 4.06 15.17 6.65
N GLY A 287 3.87 14.03 6.00
CA GLY A 287 4.96 13.23 5.47
C GLY A 287 4.82 12.91 4.01
N THR A 288 5.74 12.10 3.50
CA THR A 288 5.72 11.67 2.10
C THR A 288 6.00 10.21 1.93
N MET A 289 5.49 9.64 0.83
CA MET A 289 5.85 8.31 0.40
C MET A 289 7.17 8.36 -0.40
N VAL A 290 8.17 7.61 0.06
CA VAL A 290 9.43 7.41 -0.66
C VAL A 290 9.29 6.14 -1.48
N GLU A 291 8.95 6.33 -2.75
CA GLU A 291 8.59 5.22 -3.64
C GLU A 291 9.20 5.33 -5.05
N THR A 292 10.06 6.32 -5.25
CA THR A 292 10.86 6.43 -6.47
C THR A 292 12.35 6.39 -6.13
N PRO A 293 13.21 5.84 -7.00
CA PRO A 293 14.66 5.86 -6.77
C PRO A 293 15.21 7.26 -6.55
N ARG A 294 14.67 8.28 -7.26
CA ARG A 294 15.10 9.67 -7.06
C ARG A 294 14.76 10.19 -5.67
N ALA A 295 13.56 9.88 -5.16
CA ALA A 295 13.17 10.28 -3.79
C ALA A 295 14.12 9.69 -2.75
N ALA A 296 14.47 8.39 -2.89
CA ALA A 296 15.41 7.73 -2.00
C ALA A 296 16.82 8.35 -2.07
N LEU A 297 17.30 8.64 -3.29
CA LEU A 297 18.61 9.29 -3.53
C LEU A 297 18.65 10.73 -3.00
N LYS A 298 17.53 11.42 -2.89
CA LYS A 298 17.41 12.83 -2.47
C LYS A 298 16.58 12.97 -1.20
N ALA A 299 16.65 11.99 -0.34
CA ALA A 299 15.91 11.95 0.92
C ALA A 299 16.26 13.11 1.86
N ASP A 300 17.47 13.66 1.76
CA ASP A 300 17.89 14.88 2.45
C ASP A 300 17.02 16.10 2.09
N GLU A 301 16.71 16.28 0.79
CA GLU A 301 15.84 17.37 0.33
C GLU A 301 14.40 17.21 0.85
N LEU A 302 13.91 15.96 0.90
CA LEU A 302 12.55 15.65 1.37
C LEU A 302 12.44 15.75 2.89
N ALA A 303 13.43 15.26 3.64
CA ALA A 303 13.43 15.27 5.11
C ALA A 303 13.43 16.68 5.71
N ALA A 304 13.94 17.66 4.98
CA ALA A 304 13.87 19.07 5.38
C ALA A 304 12.41 19.61 5.39
N ARG A 305 11.46 18.86 4.82
CA ARG A 305 10.07 19.28 4.60
C ARG A 305 9.04 18.22 5.03
N ALA A 306 9.47 17.15 5.67
CA ALA A 306 8.61 16.07 6.09
C ALA A 306 8.79 15.76 7.59
N ASP A 307 7.69 15.40 8.23
CA ASP A 307 7.68 14.92 9.61
C ASP A 307 7.90 13.40 9.66
N PHE A 308 7.55 12.70 8.59
CA PHE A 308 7.76 11.26 8.43
C PHE A 308 7.98 10.85 6.97
N PHE A 309 8.63 9.68 6.79
CA PHE A 309 8.66 8.95 5.53
C PHE A 309 7.94 7.62 5.67
N SER A 310 7.21 7.23 4.61
CA SER A 310 6.73 5.87 4.43
C SER A 310 7.28 5.31 3.12
N PHE A 311 8.01 4.19 3.18
CA PHE A 311 8.53 3.57 1.96
C PHE A 311 7.43 2.82 1.23
N GLY A 312 7.07 3.29 0.03
CA GLY A 312 6.16 2.62 -0.91
C GLY A 312 6.94 1.57 -1.72
N THR A 313 7.25 0.46 -1.08
CA THR A 313 8.18 -0.53 -1.64
C THR A 313 7.66 -1.22 -2.89
N ASN A 314 6.35 -1.23 -3.16
CA ASN A 314 5.81 -1.76 -4.41
C ASN A 314 6.28 -0.92 -5.61
N ASP A 315 6.03 0.39 -5.60
CA ASP A 315 6.44 1.30 -6.66
C ASP A 315 7.96 1.47 -6.73
N LEU A 316 8.63 1.53 -5.57
CA LEU A 316 10.09 1.58 -5.52
C LEU A 316 10.72 0.36 -6.20
N THR A 317 10.17 -0.83 -5.98
CA THR A 317 10.61 -2.06 -6.63
C THR A 317 10.36 -2.01 -8.14
N GLN A 318 9.14 -1.66 -8.56
CA GLN A 318 8.81 -1.55 -9.98
C GLN A 318 9.74 -0.60 -10.72
N MET A 319 9.97 0.59 -10.17
CA MET A 319 10.78 1.61 -10.80
C MET A 319 12.28 1.28 -10.81
N THR A 320 12.78 0.59 -9.76
CA THR A 320 14.19 0.22 -9.67
C THR A 320 14.53 -0.94 -10.61
N PHE A 321 13.68 -1.96 -10.67
CA PHE A 321 13.84 -3.08 -11.62
C PHE A 321 13.43 -2.72 -13.04
N GLY A 322 12.64 -1.67 -13.25
CA GLY A 322 12.00 -1.39 -14.53
C GLY A 322 10.94 -2.44 -14.89
N PHE A 323 10.29 -3.01 -13.88
CA PHE A 323 9.25 -4.03 -14.02
C PHE A 323 7.86 -3.45 -13.80
N SER A 324 6.93 -3.75 -14.71
CA SER A 324 5.50 -3.66 -14.40
C SER A 324 5.10 -4.95 -13.69
N ARG A 325 4.63 -4.86 -12.46
CA ARG A 325 4.31 -6.02 -11.62
C ARG A 325 3.36 -6.98 -12.33
N ASP A 326 2.24 -6.48 -12.81
CA ASP A 326 1.19 -7.30 -13.43
C ASP A 326 1.70 -8.03 -14.67
N ASP A 327 2.52 -7.35 -15.50
CA ASP A 327 3.09 -7.95 -16.69
C ASP A 327 4.14 -9.02 -16.37
N VAL A 328 5.03 -8.75 -15.41
CA VAL A 328 6.14 -9.67 -15.13
C VAL A 328 5.72 -10.85 -14.29
N GLU A 329 4.82 -10.68 -13.31
CA GLU A 329 4.29 -11.79 -12.51
C GLU A 329 3.51 -12.78 -13.38
N ALA A 330 2.71 -12.27 -14.33
CA ALA A 330 1.91 -13.11 -15.21
C ALA A 330 2.73 -13.88 -16.26
N ARG A 331 3.90 -13.38 -16.71
CA ARG A 331 4.56 -13.87 -17.92
C ARG A 331 5.99 -14.37 -17.73
N MET A 332 6.77 -13.79 -16.82
CA MET A 332 8.19 -14.08 -16.76
C MET A 332 8.73 -14.44 -15.38
N MET A 333 8.07 -14.08 -14.30
CA MET A 333 8.58 -14.24 -12.94
C MET A 333 8.95 -15.69 -12.63
N SER A 334 8.05 -16.64 -12.91
CA SER A 334 8.31 -18.06 -12.69
C SER A 334 9.57 -18.55 -13.42
N LEU A 335 9.75 -18.09 -14.68
CA LEU A 335 10.90 -18.49 -15.49
C LEU A 335 12.22 -17.88 -14.96
N TYR A 336 12.17 -16.64 -14.46
CA TYR A 336 13.34 -15.99 -13.86
C TYR A 336 13.79 -16.70 -12.59
N LEU A 337 12.85 -17.14 -11.74
CA LEU A 337 13.12 -17.91 -10.53
C LEU A 337 13.66 -19.31 -10.87
N GLU A 338 13.03 -20.02 -11.81
CA GLU A 338 13.47 -21.36 -12.25
C GLU A 338 14.88 -21.37 -12.82
N ARG A 339 15.26 -20.29 -13.53
CA ARG A 339 16.60 -20.13 -14.11
C ARG A 339 17.63 -19.51 -13.17
N GLY A 340 17.23 -19.15 -11.96
CA GLY A 340 18.10 -18.52 -10.97
C GLY A 340 18.60 -17.12 -11.38
N LEU A 341 17.85 -16.40 -12.23
CA LEU A 341 18.20 -15.05 -12.66
C LEU A 341 17.95 -14.02 -11.54
N ILE A 342 16.99 -14.30 -10.68
CA ILE A 342 16.74 -13.58 -9.42
C ILE A 342 16.54 -14.61 -8.30
N PRO A 343 16.97 -14.32 -7.07
CA PRO A 343 16.92 -15.28 -5.96
C PRO A 343 15.51 -15.46 -5.39
N ALA A 344 14.65 -14.44 -5.46
CA ALA A 344 13.28 -14.46 -4.95
C ALA A 344 12.40 -13.49 -5.78
N ASN A 345 11.09 -13.62 -5.66
CA ASN A 345 10.17 -12.65 -6.25
C ASN A 345 10.28 -11.31 -5.48
N PRO A 346 10.77 -10.24 -6.14
CA PRO A 346 11.02 -8.96 -5.47
C PRO A 346 9.74 -8.21 -5.07
N PHE A 347 8.56 -8.69 -5.46
CA PHE A 347 7.26 -8.19 -5.01
C PHE A 347 6.72 -8.90 -3.78
N GLN A 348 7.31 -10.02 -3.37
CA GLN A 348 6.94 -10.78 -2.17
C GLN A 348 7.92 -10.54 -1.02
N THR A 349 9.21 -10.63 -1.31
CA THR A 349 10.30 -10.39 -0.36
C THR A 349 11.18 -9.27 -0.91
N ILE A 350 11.50 -8.29 -0.06
CA ILE A 350 12.29 -7.12 -0.48
C ILE A 350 13.66 -7.55 -1.04
N ASP A 351 14.01 -7.01 -2.19
CA ASP A 351 15.37 -7.10 -2.71
C ASP A 351 16.31 -6.23 -1.85
N GLN A 352 17.14 -6.90 -1.05
CA GLN A 352 18.02 -6.20 -0.10
C GLN A 352 19.24 -5.56 -0.77
N ASP A 353 19.60 -6.00 -1.97
CA ASP A 353 20.77 -5.51 -2.69
C ASP A 353 20.52 -4.11 -3.28
N ALA A 354 19.52 -3.95 -4.15
CA ALA A 354 19.26 -2.65 -4.76
C ALA A 354 18.22 -1.83 -3.97
N ILE A 355 17.03 -2.41 -3.70
CA ILE A 355 15.96 -1.68 -3.00
C ILE A 355 16.38 -1.41 -1.55
N GLY A 356 16.97 -2.41 -0.91
CA GLY A 356 17.49 -2.27 0.45
C GLY A 356 18.60 -1.24 0.57
N GLU A 357 19.47 -1.08 -0.44
CA GLU A 357 20.47 -0.02 -0.46
C GLU A 357 19.83 1.37 -0.57
N LEU A 358 18.84 1.54 -1.44
CA LEU A 358 18.08 2.79 -1.54
C LEU A 358 17.38 3.17 -0.23
N ILE A 359 16.79 2.20 0.46
CA ILE A 359 16.15 2.42 1.77
C ILE A 359 17.20 2.84 2.81
N ARG A 360 18.30 2.10 2.96
CA ARG A 360 19.38 2.47 3.91
C ARG A 360 19.95 3.86 3.65
N LEU A 361 20.12 4.20 2.38
CA LEU A 361 20.60 5.53 1.96
C LEU A 361 19.59 6.62 2.36
N ALA A 362 18.29 6.39 2.10
CA ALA A 362 17.24 7.33 2.45
C ALA A 362 17.11 7.52 3.96
N VAL A 363 17.19 6.45 4.74
CA VAL A 363 17.21 6.49 6.22
C VAL A 363 18.38 7.34 6.71
N THR A 364 19.59 7.06 6.22
CA THR A 364 20.81 7.76 6.63
C THR A 364 20.73 9.25 6.30
N ARG A 365 20.36 9.58 5.07
CA ARG A 365 20.28 10.99 4.61
C ARG A 365 19.12 11.73 5.27
N GLY A 366 17.98 11.08 5.43
CA GLY A 366 16.81 11.68 6.06
C GLY A 366 17.09 12.06 7.52
N ARG A 367 17.60 11.11 8.31
CA ARG A 367 17.93 11.37 9.73
C ARG A 367 19.11 12.30 9.95
N ALA A 368 19.99 12.42 8.97
CA ALA A 368 21.06 13.43 9.03
C ALA A 368 20.52 14.86 8.98
N VAL A 369 19.38 15.09 8.31
CA VAL A 369 18.71 16.40 8.21
C VAL A 369 17.66 16.56 9.30
N ASN A 370 16.83 15.54 9.52
CA ASN A 370 15.79 15.53 10.56
C ASN A 370 16.02 14.32 11.49
N PRO A 371 16.71 14.49 12.64
CA PRO A 371 16.99 13.39 13.57
C PRO A 371 15.72 12.73 14.17
N THR A 372 14.60 13.43 14.19
CA THR A 372 13.32 12.96 14.70
C THR A 372 12.39 12.40 13.60
N LEU A 373 12.90 12.31 12.36
CA LEU A 373 12.13 11.81 11.22
C LEU A 373 11.62 10.39 11.51
N GLN A 374 10.31 10.23 11.54
CA GLN A 374 9.69 8.92 11.68
C GLN A 374 9.76 8.17 10.35
N LEU A 375 10.14 6.90 10.39
CA LEU A 375 10.39 6.09 9.20
C LEU A 375 9.54 4.81 9.24
N GLY A 376 8.69 4.63 8.26
CA GLY A 376 7.86 3.44 8.12
C GLY A 376 7.89 2.84 6.72
N VAL A 377 7.27 1.69 6.57
CA VAL A 377 7.02 1.04 5.28
C VAL A 377 5.54 0.68 5.18
N CYS A 378 4.95 0.88 4.02
CA CYS A 378 3.55 0.55 3.77
C CYS A 378 3.33 -0.34 2.53
N GLY A 379 4.37 -0.71 1.81
CA GLY A 379 4.30 -1.72 0.76
C GLY A 379 4.00 -3.12 1.31
N GLU A 380 3.67 -4.05 0.44
CA GLU A 380 3.31 -5.43 0.82
C GLU A 380 4.41 -6.16 1.61
N HIS A 381 5.66 -5.76 1.42
CA HIS A 381 6.83 -6.26 2.15
C HIS A 381 6.75 -6.02 3.67
N GLY A 382 5.94 -5.06 4.12
CA GLY A 382 5.68 -4.82 5.55
C GLY A 382 5.01 -5.99 6.26
N GLY A 383 4.48 -6.97 5.54
CA GLY A 383 3.91 -8.21 6.08
C GLY A 383 4.77 -9.46 5.86
N ASP A 384 5.93 -9.36 5.21
CA ASP A 384 6.84 -10.48 4.97
C ASP A 384 7.92 -10.56 6.05
N PRO A 385 8.07 -11.71 6.76
CA PRO A 385 9.02 -11.84 7.87
C PRO A 385 10.48 -11.52 7.53
N ALA A 386 10.96 -11.94 6.34
CA ALA A 386 12.33 -11.67 5.91
C ALA A 386 12.56 -10.18 5.62
N SER A 387 11.55 -9.52 5.05
CA SER A 387 11.57 -8.08 4.82
C SER A 387 11.47 -7.30 6.13
N ILE A 388 10.67 -7.75 7.10
CA ILE A 388 10.55 -7.13 8.43
C ILE A 388 11.88 -7.16 9.18
N ASP A 389 12.61 -8.28 9.14
CA ASP A 389 13.96 -8.38 9.71
C ASP A 389 14.90 -7.35 9.06
N PHE A 390 14.86 -7.20 7.75
CA PHE A 390 15.62 -6.18 7.04
C PHE A 390 15.23 -4.76 7.49
N PHE A 391 13.94 -4.42 7.58
CA PHE A 391 13.49 -3.08 7.97
C PHE A 391 13.89 -2.74 9.40
N SER A 392 13.83 -3.70 10.32
CA SER A 392 14.33 -3.54 11.67
C SER A 392 15.82 -3.19 11.71
N ARG A 393 16.65 -3.92 10.96
CA ARG A 393 18.10 -3.65 10.85
C ARG A 393 18.42 -2.36 10.10
N ALA A 394 17.56 -1.96 9.16
CA ALA A 394 17.70 -0.69 8.45
C ALA A 394 17.32 0.52 9.32
N GLY A 395 16.70 0.29 10.48
CA GLY A 395 16.38 1.31 11.46
C GLY A 395 15.05 2.02 11.18
N LEU A 396 14.06 1.33 10.60
CA LEU A 396 12.70 1.85 10.51
C LEU A 396 12.03 1.80 11.88
N ASP A 397 11.08 2.71 12.09
CA ASP A 397 10.34 2.83 13.36
C ASP A 397 9.08 1.94 13.34
N TYR A 398 8.49 1.68 12.16
CA TYR A 398 7.34 0.79 12.05
C TYR A 398 7.25 0.11 10.68
N VAL A 399 6.57 -1.03 10.65
CA VAL A 399 6.08 -1.68 9.42
C VAL A 399 4.56 -1.63 9.38
N SER A 400 3.99 -1.58 8.17
CA SER A 400 2.55 -1.58 7.97
C SER A 400 2.16 -2.64 6.93
N CYS A 401 1.14 -3.43 7.24
CA CYS A 401 0.71 -4.57 6.43
C CYS A 401 -0.81 -4.73 6.46
N SER A 402 -1.35 -5.65 5.64
CA SER A 402 -2.79 -5.93 5.71
C SER A 402 -3.22 -6.37 7.12
N PRO A 403 -4.45 -6.10 7.56
CA PRO A 403 -4.95 -6.49 8.88
C PRO A 403 -4.73 -7.97 9.19
N TYR A 404 -4.82 -8.84 8.17
CA TYR A 404 -4.61 -10.28 8.30
C TYR A 404 -3.16 -10.67 8.61
N ARG A 405 -2.19 -9.85 8.25
CA ARG A 405 -0.76 -10.09 8.50
C ARG A 405 -0.24 -9.47 9.80
N VAL A 406 -1.02 -8.64 10.48
CA VAL A 406 -0.61 -7.99 11.74
C VAL A 406 -0.05 -8.97 12.77
N PRO A 407 -0.70 -10.13 13.10
CA PRO A 407 -0.13 -11.06 14.07
C PRO A 407 1.22 -11.65 13.62
N ILE A 408 1.38 -11.93 12.33
CA ILE A 408 2.65 -12.43 11.76
C ILE A 408 3.72 -11.36 11.86
N ALA A 409 3.39 -10.11 11.51
CA ALA A 409 4.31 -8.99 11.58
C ALA A 409 4.78 -8.70 13.02
N ARG A 410 3.90 -8.81 14.02
CA ARG A 410 4.25 -8.69 15.45
C ARG A 410 5.29 -9.73 15.87
N LEU A 411 5.09 -10.99 15.48
CA LEU A 411 6.03 -12.08 15.77
C LEU A 411 7.36 -11.87 15.03
N ALA A 412 7.34 -11.54 13.75
CA ALA A 412 8.53 -11.28 12.94
C ALA A 412 9.34 -10.10 13.48
N ALA A 413 8.68 -9.02 13.88
CA ALA A 413 9.33 -7.86 14.50
C ALA A 413 10.05 -8.23 15.82
N ALA A 414 9.41 -9.04 16.67
CA ALA A 414 10.04 -9.53 17.90
C ALA A 414 11.24 -10.44 17.60
N GLN A 415 11.13 -11.33 16.61
CA GLN A 415 12.24 -12.17 16.17
C GLN A 415 13.43 -11.35 15.66
N ALA A 416 13.18 -10.29 14.88
CA ALA A 416 14.21 -9.40 14.39
C ALA A 416 14.97 -8.69 15.55
N VAL A 417 14.25 -8.27 16.60
CA VAL A 417 14.86 -7.68 17.80
C VAL A 417 15.74 -8.70 18.52
N LEU A 418 15.23 -9.92 18.73
CA LEU A 418 16.00 -10.99 19.40
C LEU A 418 17.24 -11.43 18.62
N ALA A 419 17.18 -11.38 17.29
CA ALA A 419 18.30 -11.73 16.42
C ALA A 419 19.40 -10.64 16.37
N THR A 420 19.08 -9.41 16.78
CA THR A 420 20.03 -8.30 16.80
C THR A 420 20.83 -8.36 18.10
N PRO A 421 22.17 -8.55 18.06
CA PRO A 421 22.97 -8.55 19.27
C PRO A 421 22.77 -7.25 20.05
N SER A 422 22.59 -7.35 21.37
CA SER A 422 22.55 -6.19 22.28
C SER A 422 23.81 -5.36 22.05
N ARG A 423 23.66 -4.11 21.62
CA ARG A 423 24.77 -3.15 21.49
C ARG A 423 25.26 -2.71 22.85
#